data_958f94c271a11d64e34c83150e7a14d6
#
_entry.id   958f94c271a11d64e34c83150e7a14d6
#
_cell.length_a   1.000
_cell.length_b   1.000
_cell.length_c   1.000
_cell.angle_alpha   90.00
_cell.angle_beta   90.00
_cell.angle_gamma   90.00
#
_symmetry.space_group_name_H-M   'P 1'
#
loop_
_entity.id
_entity.type
_entity.pdbx_description
1 polymer ?
#
loop_
_entity_poly.entity_id
_entity_poly.type
_entity_poly.pdbx_seq_one_letter_code
_entity_poly.pdbx_strand_id
1 'polypeptide(L)'
;MRILVIDNYDSFVFNLVQYLEQLGAECVVRRNDEITVDEVGGFGAAGVLLSPGPGEPTRAGIMMDVIRTYAGKLPMFGVCLGHQAIGAAFGATVSRAPELLHGKTSEVHHRGVGVLAGLPDPFTATRYHSLAVVPETLPAEIEVTGTTESGVVMAMRHRELPIEGVQFHPESVLTEGGHTMLANWLAACGLPSALEKAPALAAEVETRRRSAFATV
;
A
#
# COMPACT_ATOMS: atom_id res chain seq x y z
N MET A 1 2.82 0.63 -19.15
CA MET A 1 1.79 -0.16 -18.45
C MET A 1 0.94 0.79 -17.62
N ARG A 2 -0.38 0.67 -17.68
CA ARG A 2 -1.29 1.59 -17.00
C ARG A 2 -1.70 1.05 -15.62
N ILE A 3 -1.69 1.92 -14.61
CA ILE A 3 -2.18 1.68 -13.26
C ILE A 3 -3.35 2.63 -12.98
N LEU A 4 -4.47 2.11 -12.52
CA LEU A 4 -5.55 2.92 -11.98
C LEU A 4 -5.25 3.21 -10.50
N VAL A 5 -5.26 4.48 -10.13
CA VAL A 5 -5.14 4.95 -8.74
C VAL A 5 -6.49 5.45 -8.28
N ILE A 6 -7.09 4.76 -7.31
CA ILE A 6 -8.34 5.23 -6.67
C ILE A 6 -7.93 6.12 -5.50
N ASP A 7 -8.15 7.43 -5.68
CA ASP A 7 -7.79 8.47 -4.70
C ASP A 7 -8.91 8.67 -3.68
N ASN A 8 -8.58 8.46 -2.42
CA ASN A 8 -9.48 8.67 -1.28
C ASN A 8 -9.32 10.06 -0.66
N TYR A 9 -9.17 11.10 -1.48
CA TYR A 9 -8.94 12.48 -1.04
C TYR A 9 -7.67 12.62 -0.17
N ASP A 10 -6.63 11.88 -0.57
CA ASP A 10 -5.37 11.88 0.15
C ASP A 10 -4.44 13.00 -0.33
N SER A 11 -3.83 13.72 0.63
CA SER A 11 -2.89 14.81 0.33
C SER A 11 -1.57 14.32 -0.27
N PHE A 12 -1.24 13.04 -0.11
CA PHE A 12 0.04 12.44 -0.52
C PHE A 12 -0.09 11.46 -1.69
N VAL A 13 -1.29 11.28 -2.26
CA VAL A 13 -1.52 10.34 -3.37
C VAL A 13 -0.57 10.57 -4.54
N PHE A 14 -0.25 11.85 -4.84
CA PHE A 14 0.66 12.18 -5.95
C PHE A 14 2.11 11.80 -5.69
N ASN A 15 2.53 11.59 -4.44
CA ASN A 15 3.84 11.02 -4.14
C ASN A 15 3.89 9.54 -4.53
N LEU A 16 2.80 8.78 -4.27
CA LEU A 16 2.67 7.40 -4.75
C LEU A 16 2.68 7.34 -6.29
N VAL A 17 1.90 8.24 -6.93
CA VAL A 17 1.87 8.36 -8.40
C VAL A 17 3.28 8.63 -8.94
N GLN A 18 3.99 9.59 -8.35
CA GLN A 18 5.36 9.92 -8.76
C GLN A 18 6.30 8.71 -8.67
N TYR A 19 6.24 7.94 -7.58
CA TYR A 19 7.07 6.75 -7.42
C TYR A 19 6.75 5.68 -8.47
N LEU A 20 5.45 5.45 -8.76
CA LEU A 20 5.02 4.53 -9.80
C LEU A 20 5.49 4.95 -11.19
N GLU A 21 5.41 6.24 -11.50
CA GLU A 21 5.85 6.81 -12.80
C GLU A 21 7.37 6.76 -12.95
N GLN A 22 8.13 7.02 -11.89
CA GLN A 22 9.59 6.84 -11.88
C GLN A 22 9.97 5.39 -12.17
N LEU A 23 9.19 4.43 -11.68
CA LEU A 23 9.36 3.01 -11.95
C LEU A 23 8.91 2.60 -13.36
N GLY A 24 8.20 3.47 -14.10
CA GLY A 24 7.82 3.29 -15.49
C GLY A 24 6.36 2.93 -15.74
N ALA A 25 5.50 3.05 -14.74
CA ALA A 25 4.06 2.96 -14.93
C ALA A 25 3.48 4.27 -15.49
N GLU A 26 2.33 4.19 -16.16
CA GLU A 26 1.45 5.30 -16.50
C GLU A 26 0.29 5.30 -15.49
N CYS A 27 0.09 6.37 -14.73
CA CYS A 27 -0.94 6.41 -13.72
C CYS A 27 -2.19 7.18 -14.19
N VAL A 28 -3.37 6.60 -13.97
CA VAL A 28 -4.66 7.26 -14.15
C VAL A 28 -5.28 7.42 -12.78
N VAL A 29 -5.37 8.65 -12.29
CA VAL A 29 -5.93 8.95 -10.97
C VAL A 29 -7.42 9.27 -11.12
N ARG A 30 -8.26 8.65 -10.29
CA ARG A 30 -9.69 8.92 -10.16
C ARG A 30 -10.07 8.91 -8.69
N ARG A 31 -10.88 9.88 -8.29
CA ARG A 31 -11.43 9.90 -6.94
C ARG A 31 -12.43 8.78 -6.73
N ASN A 32 -12.54 8.32 -5.51
CA ASN A 32 -13.35 7.18 -5.10
C ASN A 32 -14.86 7.36 -5.28
N ASP A 33 -15.32 8.57 -5.59
CA ASP A 33 -16.71 8.97 -5.85
C ASP A 33 -16.93 9.57 -7.24
N GLU A 34 -15.87 9.68 -8.09
CA GLU A 34 -15.95 10.22 -9.45
C GLU A 34 -16.14 9.14 -10.52
N ILE A 35 -15.97 7.87 -10.16
CA ILE A 35 -16.16 6.72 -11.05
C ILE A 35 -17.03 5.67 -10.38
N THR A 36 -17.66 4.84 -11.19
CA THR A 36 -18.41 3.67 -10.73
C THR A 36 -17.54 2.41 -10.77
N VAL A 37 -17.97 1.37 -10.08
CA VAL A 37 -17.28 0.06 -10.07
C VAL A 37 -17.17 -0.52 -11.49
N ASP A 38 -18.23 -0.39 -12.28
CA ASP A 38 -18.27 -0.92 -13.66
C ASP A 38 -17.27 -0.22 -14.60
N GLU A 39 -16.99 1.05 -14.38
CA GLU A 39 -16.03 1.82 -15.18
C GLU A 39 -14.59 1.41 -14.97
N VAL A 40 -14.27 0.78 -13.82
CA VAL A 40 -12.88 0.35 -13.49
C VAL A 40 -12.30 -0.55 -14.57
N GLY A 41 -13.08 -1.50 -15.10
CA GLY A 41 -12.64 -2.38 -16.20
C GLY A 41 -12.35 -1.64 -17.51
N GLY A 42 -12.98 -0.48 -17.74
CA GLY A 42 -12.82 0.32 -18.95
C GLY A 42 -11.51 1.09 -19.04
N PHE A 43 -10.77 1.26 -17.94
CA PHE A 43 -9.49 1.99 -17.95
C PHE A 43 -8.35 1.20 -18.58
N GLY A 44 -8.49 -0.11 -18.81
CA GLY A 44 -7.44 -0.96 -19.35
C GLY A 44 -6.20 -1.00 -18.43
N ALA A 45 -6.40 -0.90 -17.13
CA ALA A 45 -5.35 -0.92 -16.14
C ALA A 45 -4.86 -2.35 -15.90
N ALA A 46 -3.55 -2.50 -15.72
CA ALA A 46 -2.91 -3.76 -15.35
C ALA A 46 -2.93 -4.03 -13.83
N GLY A 47 -3.29 -3.02 -13.04
CA GLY A 47 -3.44 -3.10 -11.60
C GLY A 47 -4.14 -1.87 -11.02
N VAL A 48 -4.61 -1.99 -9.79
CA VAL A 48 -5.31 -0.93 -9.06
C VAL A 48 -4.55 -0.61 -7.77
N LEU A 49 -4.14 0.65 -7.61
CA LEU A 49 -3.67 1.18 -6.34
C LEU A 49 -4.85 1.80 -5.58
N LEU A 50 -5.05 1.37 -4.35
CA LEU A 50 -6.04 1.91 -3.42
C LEU A 50 -5.29 2.86 -2.46
N SER A 51 -5.52 4.16 -2.60
CA SER A 51 -4.73 5.18 -1.92
C SER A 51 -4.98 5.24 -0.41
N PRO A 52 -4.09 5.89 0.34
CA PRO A 52 -4.41 6.41 1.65
C PRO A 52 -5.61 7.36 1.59
N GLY A 53 -6.08 7.80 2.73
CA GLY A 53 -7.12 8.81 2.84
C GLY A 53 -7.67 8.94 4.25
N PRO A 54 -8.53 9.94 4.50
CA PRO A 54 -9.17 10.15 5.79
C PRO A 54 -10.35 9.19 6.02
N GLY A 55 -10.71 9.02 7.28
CA GLY A 55 -11.91 8.29 7.68
C GLY A 55 -11.71 6.79 7.84
N GLU A 56 -12.71 6.01 7.45
CA GLU A 56 -12.77 4.56 7.60
C GLU A 56 -13.14 3.88 6.26
N PRO A 57 -12.76 2.61 6.04
CA PRO A 57 -12.97 1.91 4.77
C PRO A 57 -14.42 1.86 4.30
N THR A 58 -15.37 1.75 5.23
CA THR A 58 -16.82 1.67 4.93
C THR A 58 -17.39 2.96 4.36
N ARG A 59 -16.66 4.07 4.44
CA ARG A 59 -17.02 5.40 3.95
C ARG A 59 -16.12 5.89 2.81
N ALA A 60 -15.31 5.00 2.25
CA ALA A 60 -14.33 5.32 1.20
C ALA A 60 -14.90 5.09 -0.22
N GLY A 61 -16.09 5.59 -0.51
CA GLY A 61 -16.71 5.50 -1.83
C GLY A 61 -16.79 4.07 -2.36
N ILE A 62 -16.36 3.87 -3.60
CA ILE A 62 -16.44 2.57 -4.30
C ILE A 62 -15.35 1.57 -3.87
N MET A 63 -14.42 1.95 -2.99
CA MET A 63 -13.18 1.19 -2.77
C MET A 63 -13.43 -0.29 -2.42
N MET A 64 -14.31 -0.56 -1.44
CA MET A 64 -14.60 -1.93 -1.02
C MET A 64 -15.30 -2.75 -2.11
N ASP A 65 -16.17 -2.13 -2.88
CA ASP A 65 -16.88 -2.79 -3.98
C ASP A 65 -15.94 -3.10 -5.15
N VAL A 66 -14.96 -2.23 -5.42
CA VAL A 66 -13.89 -2.50 -6.39
C VAL A 66 -13.07 -3.72 -5.95
N ILE A 67 -12.67 -3.79 -4.67
CA ILE A 67 -11.93 -4.95 -4.15
C ILE A 67 -12.73 -6.23 -4.38
N ARG A 68 -14.00 -6.27 -3.98
CA ARG A 68 -14.86 -7.46 -4.12
C ARG A 68 -15.10 -7.86 -5.58
N THR A 69 -15.32 -6.87 -6.45
CA THR A 69 -15.67 -7.12 -7.86
C THR A 69 -14.48 -7.57 -8.70
N TYR A 70 -13.29 -7.02 -8.41
CA TYR A 70 -12.09 -7.25 -9.20
C TYR A 70 -11.07 -8.16 -8.52
N ALA A 71 -11.37 -8.71 -7.33
CA ALA A 71 -10.56 -9.76 -6.71
C ALA A 71 -10.32 -10.92 -7.69
N GLY A 72 -9.04 -11.26 -7.91
CA GLY A 72 -8.63 -12.29 -8.87
C GLY A 72 -8.67 -11.89 -10.36
N LYS A 73 -9.17 -10.68 -10.69
CA LYS A 73 -9.19 -10.15 -12.05
C LYS A 73 -8.07 -9.14 -12.29
N LEU A 74 -7.77 -8.32 -11.27
CA LEU A 74 -6.73 -7.30 -11.30
C LEU A 74 -5.86 -7.40 -10.05
N PRO A 75 -4.53 -7.26 -10.18
CA PRO A 75 -3.65 -7.04 -9.04
C PRO A 75 -4.04 -5.75 -8.30
N MET A 76 -4.07 -5.81 -6.96
CA MET A 76 -4.41 -4.66 -6.14
C MET A 76 -3.36 -4.42 -5.06
N PHE A 77 -3.06 -3.16 -4.82
CA PHE A 77 -2.20 -2.73 -3.73
C PHE A 77 -2.87 -1.63 -2.92
N GLY A 78 -3.09 -1.89 -1.63
CA GLY A 78 -3.71 -0.95 -0.71
C GLY A 78 -2.69 -0.28 0.20
N VAL A 79 -2.75 1.04 0.32
CA VAL A 79 -1.90 1.82 1.23
C VAL A 79 -2.77 2.48 2.28
N CYS A 80 -2.43 2.29 3.55
CA CYS A 80 -3.09 2.86 4.73
C CYS A 80 -4.60 2.58 4.75
N LEU A 81 -5.46 3.52 4.35
CA LEU A 81 -6.90 3.30 4.21
C LEU A 81 -7.21 2.18 3.19
N GLY A 82 -6.45 2.12 2.08
CA GLY A 82 -6.58 1.04 1.10
C GLY A 82 -6.25 -0.34 1.65
N HIS A 83 -5.23 -0.44 2.51
CA HIS A 83 -4.92 -1.67 3.25
C HIS A 83 -6.09 -2.06 4.18
N GLN A 84 -6.62 -1.12 4.95
CA GLN A 84 -7.77 -1.37 5.82
C GLN A 84 -9.01 -1.79 5.02
N ALA A 85 -9.22 -1.20 3.84
CA ALA A 85 -10.31 -1.57 2.95
C ALA A 85 -10.17 -3.01 2.41
N ILE A 86 -8.95 -3.46 2.12
CA ILE A 86 -8.69 -4.87 1.78
C ILE A 86 -9.10 -5.77 2.94
N GLY A 87 -8.62 -5.51 4.17
CA GLY A 87 -9.01 -6.28 5.34
C GLY A 87 -10.52 -6.33 5.53
N ALA A 88 -11.19 -5.19 5.49
CA ALA A 88 -12.63 -5.08 5.66
C ALA A 88 -13.43 -5.76 4.53
N ALA A 89 -12.97 -5.68 3.28
CA ALA A 89 -13.64 -6.33 2.14
C ALA A 89 -13.65 -7.85 2.26
N PHE A 90 -12.63 -8.43 2.89
CA PHE A 90 -12.52 -9.85 3.20
C PHE A 90 -13.07 -10.22 4.59
N GLY A 91 -13.73 -9.28 5.29
CA GLY A 91 -14.47 -9.57 6.53
C GLY A 91 -13.71 -9.29 7.83
N ALA A 92 -12.49 -8.77 7.76
CA ALA A 92 -11.79 -8.36 8.97
C ALA A 92 -12.39 -7.08 9.58
N THR A 93 -12.23 -6.94 10.88
CA THR A 93 -12.61 -5.74 11.61
C THR A 93 -11.48 -4.70 11.53
N VAL A 94 -11.85 -3.45 11.26
CA VAL A 94 -10.97 -2.29 11.37
C VAL A 94 -11.42 -1.49 12.60
N SER A 95 -10.49 -1.26 13.53
CA SER A 95 -10.79 -0.55 14.78
C SER A 95 -9.64 0.37 15.17
N ARG A 96 -9.80 1.09 16.29
CA ARG A 96 -8.73 1.93 16.83
C ARG A 96 -7.45 1.13 17.01
N ALA A 97 -6.35 1.66 16.47
CA ALA A 97 -5.03 1.11 16.71
C ALA A 97 -4.67 1.20 18.21
N PRO A 98 -3.98 0.18 18.76
CA PRO A 98 -3.55 0.22 20.15
C PRO A 98 -2.58 1.37 20.44
N GLU A 99 -1.89 1.84 19.41
CA GLU A 99 -0.96 2.96 19.46
C GLU A 99 -1.40 4.06 18.50
N LEU A 100 -1.58 5.28 19.04
CA LEU A 100 -1.88 6.47 18.23
C LEU A 100 -0.56 7.13 17.81
N LEU A 101 -0.08 6.79 16.62
CA LEU A 101 1.14 7.35 16.06
C LEU A 101 0.80 8.17 14.81
N HIS A 102 1.11 9.46 14.83
CA HIS A 102 0.92 10.35 13.70
C HIS A 102 2.25 11.00 13.33
N GLY A 103 2.73 10.76 12.10
CA GLY A 103 4.01 11.27 11.62
C GLY A 103 5.23 10.69 12.33
N LYS A 104 5.09 9.56 13.00
CA LYS A 104 6.19 8.84 13.66
C LYS A 104 6.57 7.60 12.87
N THR A 105 7.81 7.18 13.03
CA THR A 105 8.31 5.93 12.47
C THR A 105 8.17 4.78 13.46
N SER A 106 8.03 3.57 12.93
CA SER A 106 8.10 2.30 13.68
C SER A 106 8.92 1.29 12.90
N GLU A 107 9.53 0.36 13.61
CA GLU A 107 10.13 -0.82 13.00
C GLU A 107 9.03 -1.81 12.61
N VAL A 108 9.16 -2.34 11.41
CA VAL A 108 8.28 -3.36 10.85
C VAL A 108 9.08 -4.64 10.67
N HIS A 109 8.71 -5.68 11.43
CA HIS A 109 9.21 -7.03 11.25
C HIS A 109 8.37 -7.73 10.20
N HIS A 110 9.01 -8.47 9.28
CA HIS A 110 8.30 -9.03 8.15
C HIS A 110 8.90 -10.36 7.66
N ARG A 111 8.18 -11.02 6.76
CA ARG A 111 8.54 -12.34 6.26
C ARG A 111 9.29 -12.32 4.91
N GLY A 112 9.60 -11.14 4.38
CA GLY A 112 10.31 -10.99 3.12
C GLY A 112 9.54 -11.52 1.89
N VAL A 113 8.20 -11.47 1.92
CA VAL A 113 7.34 -11.99 0.83
C VAL A 113 6.51 -10.88 0.20
N GLY A 114 6.07 -11.11 -1.05
CA GLY A 114 5.25 -10.16 -1.80
C GLY A 114 5.93 -8.82 -1.96
N VAL A 115 5.21 -7.73 -1.68
CA VAL A 115 5.76 -6.36 -1.80
C VAL A 115 6.94 -6.12 -0.88
N LEU A 116 7.10 -6.88 0.21
CA LEU A 116 8.21 -6.73 1.17
C LEU A 116 9.46 -7.54 0.81
N ALA A 117 9.46 -8.23 -0.34
CA ALA A 117 10.62 -9.01 -0.78
C ALA A 117 11.85 -8.12 -0.99
N GLY A 118 13.00 -8.56 -0.46
CA GLY A 118 14.28 -7.86 -0.62
C GLY A 118 14.49 -6.66 0.30
N LEU A 119 13.56 -6.36 1.20
CA LEU A 119 13.76 -5.34 2.24
C LEU A 119 14.57 -5.90 3.42
N PRO A 120 15.27 -5.05 4.18
CA PRO A 120 15.87 -5.46 5.46
C PRO A 120 14.77 -5.81 6.47
N ASP A 121 15.07 -6.71 7.40
CA ASP A 121 14.18 -7.07 8.50
C ASP A 121 14.87 -6.82 9.86
N PRO A 122 14.36 -5.91 10.69
CA PRO A 122 13.27 -4.99 10.43
C PRO A 122 13.63 -3.83 9.49
N PHE A 123 12.63 -3.09 9.01
CA PHE A 123 12.80 -1.81 8.32
C PHE A 123 11.96 -0.71 8.98
N THR A 124 12.38 0.53 8.79
CA THR A 124 11.68 1.72 9.33
C THR A 124 10.53 2.14 8.40
N ALA A 125 9.34 2.35 8.95
CA ALA A 125 8.17 2.83 8.21
C ALA A 125 7.44 3.97 8.92
N THR A 126 6.93 4.93 8.14
CA THR A 126 6.17 6.09 8.63
C THR A 126 4.70 5.73 8.81
N ARG A 127 4.13 6.10 9.94
CA ARG A 127 2.73 5.86 10.31
C ARG A 127 1.96 7.16 10.49
N TYR A 128 0.74 7.21 9.89
CA TYR A 128 -0.20 8.34 10.03
C TYR A 128 -1.61 7.87 10.41
N HIS A 129 -1.78 6.63 10.87
CA HIS A 129 -3.07 6.01 11.07
C HIS A 129 -3.52 5.97 12.54
N SER A 130 -4.81 6.16 12.77
CA SER A 130 -5.49 5.96 14.05
C SER A 130 -6.31 4.66 14.10
N LEU A 131 -6.52 4.03 12.94
CA LEU A 131 -7.21 2.76 12.78
C LEU A 131 -6.21 1.70 12.28
N ALA A 132 -6.50 0.44 12.60
CA ALA A 132 -5.75 -0.73 12.13
C ALA A 132 -6.68 -1.92 11.95
N VAL A 133 -6.25 -2.88 11.13
CA VAL A 133 -6.90 -4.18 11.02
C VAL A 133 -6.67 -4.97 12.29
N VAL A 134 -7.71 -5.55 12.85
CA VAL A 134 -7.66 -6.39 14.05
C VAL A 134 -7.19 -7.79 13.65
N PRO A 135 -6.01 -8.24 14.10
CA PRO A 135 -5.38 -9.48 13.61
C PRO A 135 -6.25 -10.73 13.78
N GLU A 136 -6.96 -10.83 14.91
CA GLU A 136 -7.77 -11.99 15.28
C GLU A 136 -9.03 -12.15 14.42
N THR A 137 -9.39 -11.12 13.66
CA THR A 137 -10.56 -11.11 12.78
C THR A 137 -10.23 -11.40 11.33
N LEU A 138 -8.93 -11.52 11.00
CA LEU A 138 -8.49 -11.83 9.64
C LEU A 138 -8.94 -13.24 9.25
N PRO A 139 -9.58 -13.40 8.07
CA PRO A 139 -9.94 -14.71 7.57
C PRO A 139 -8.70 -15.49 7.10
N ALA A 140 -8.84 -16.81 6.96
CA ALA A 140 -7.73 -17.71 6.67
C ALA A 140 -7.03 -17.43 5.31
N GLU A 141 -7.76 -16.86 4.36
CA GLU A 141 -7.24 -16.48 3.04
C GLU A 141 -6.32 -15.25 3.07
N ILE A 142 -6.35 -14.47 4.14
CA ILE A 142 -5.46 -13.31 4.32
C ILE A 142 -4.30 -13.69 5.23
N GLU A 143 -3.09 -13.46 4.75
CA GLU A 143 -1.84 -13.71 5.46
C GLU A 143 -1.24 -12.38 5.93
N VAL A 144 -0.95 -12.27 7.22
CA VAL A 144 -0.15 -11.18 7.77
C VAL A 144 1.32 -11.40 7.37
N THR A 145 1.90 -10.43 6.68
CA THR A 145 3.28 -10.48 6.17
C THR A 145 4.23 -9.56 6.89
N GLY A 146 3.71 -8.59 7.65
CA GLY A 146 4.50 -7.68 8.49
C GLY A 146 3.72 -7.15 9.68
N THR A 147 4.42 -6.97 10.81
CA THR A 147 3.85 -6.43 12.06
C THR A 147 4.84 -5.50 12.76
N THR A 148 4.35 -4.62 13.63
CA THR A 148 5.19 -4.00 14.65
C THR A 148 5.51 -5.00 15.77
N GLU A 149 6.46 -4.65 16.65
CA GLU A 149 6.73 -5.43 17.87
C GLU A 149 5.50 -5.58 18.77
N SER A 150 4.64 -4.55 18.81
CA SER A 150 3.36 -4.57 19.54
C SER A 150 2.24 -5.37 18.87
N GLY A 151 2.50 -6.00 17.70
CA GLY A 151 1.57 -6.86 17.00
C GLY A 151 0.57 -6.15 16.08
N VAL A 152 0.73 -4.85 15.81
CA VAL A 152 -0.10 -4.14 14.82
C VAL A 152 0.18 -4.69 13.43
N VAL A 153 -0.87 -5.06 12.69
CA VAL A 153 -0.74 -5.51 11.29
C VAL A 153 -0.26 -4.36 10.42
N MET A 154 0.95 -4.50 9.90
CA MET A 154 1.60 -3.49 9.06
C MET A 154 1.63 -3.86 7.60
N ALA A 155 1.52 -5.15 7.28
CA ALA A 155 1.40 -5.64 5.91
C ALA A 155 0.62 -6.95 5.90
N MET A 156 -0.18 -7.14 4.86
CA MET A 156 -0.92 -8.38 4.60
C MET A 156 -1.06 -8.62 3.11
N ARG A 157 -1.33 -9.89 2.76
CA ARG A 157 -1.66 -10.29 1.39
C ARG A 157 -2.72 -11.38 1.37
N HIS A 158 -3.43 -11.48 0.27
CA HIS A 158 -4.21 -12.67 -0.02
C HIS A 158 -3.28 -13.82 -0.44
N ARG A 159 -3.56 -15.05 0.04
CA ARG A 159 -2.68 -16.22 -0.19
C ARG A 159 -2.61 -16.64 -1.65
N GLU A 160 -3.71 -16.48 -2.39
CA GLU A 160 -3.87 -16.97 -3.76
C GLU A 160 -4.05 -15.84 -4.79
N LEU A 161 -4.72 -14.75 -4.40
CA LEU A 161 -5.00 -13.63 -5.30
C LEU A 161 -3.88 -12.58 -5.22
N PRO A 162 -3.61 -11.84 -6.31
CA PRO A 162 -2.59 -10.80 -6.34
C PRO A 162 -3.08 -9.51 -5.64
N ILE A 163 -3.41 -9.63 -4.36
CA ILE A 163 -3.93 -8.53 -3.52
C ILE A 163 -3.03 -8.41 -2.30
N GLU A 164 -2.43 -7.23 -2.13
CA GLU A 164 -1.55 -6.92 -1.01
C GLU A 164 -1.86 -5.55 -0.45
N GLY A 165 -1.47 -5.30 0.79
CA GLY A 165 -1.63 -3.99 1.40
C GLY A 165 -0.65 -3.74 2.53
N VAL A 166 -0.31 -2.45 2.70
CA VAL A 166 0.56 -1.96 3.78
C VAL A 166 -0.15 -0.86 4.56
N GLN A 167 -0.04 -0.90 5.89
CA GLN A 167 -0.65 0.09 6.78
C GLN A 167 0.13 1.40 6.85
N PHE A 168 1.41 1.36 6.54
CA PHE A 168 2.31 2.49 6.50
C PHE A 168 2.35 3.15 5.12
N HIS A 169 3.12 4.23 4.99
CA HIS A 169 3.22 5.04 3.78
C HIS A 169 4.55 4.79 3.04
N PRO A 170 4.58 3.97 1.98
CA PRO A 170 5.80 3.68 1.21
C PRO A 170 6.34 4.92 0.47
N GLU A 171 5.49 5.91 0.20
CA GLU A 171 5.85 7.18 -0.46
C GLU A 171 6.53 8.18 0.45
N SER A 172 6.51 7.94 1.76
CA SER A 172 7.17 8.82 2.74
C SER A 172 8.68 8.66 2.66
N VAL A 173 9.41 9.79 2.64
CA VAL A 173 10.89 9.80 2.64
C VAL A 173 11.47 9.07 3.86
N LEU A 174 10.76 9.04 4.98
CA LEU A 174 11.19 8.35 6.20
C LEU A 174 10.90 6.85 6.19
N THR A 175 10.20 6.34 5.18
CA THR A 175 9.98 4.89 5.00
C THR A 175 11.10 4.29 4.15
N GLU A 176 11.74 3.24 4.67
CA GLU A 176 12.77 2.51 3.94
C GLU A 176 12.17 1.67 2.83
N GLY A 177 12.82 1.65 1.66
CA GLY A 177 12.51 0.73 0.59
C GLY A 177 11.20 0.96 -0.16
N GLY A 178 10.59 2.15 -0.09
CA GLY A 178 9.31 2.44 -0.74
C GLY A 178 9.29 2.13 -2.24
N HIS A 179 10.34 2.51 -2.98
CA HIS A 179 10.44 2.16 -4.41
C HIS A 179 10.55 0.64 -4.64
N THR A 180 11.24 -0.08 -3.75
CA THR A 180 11.35 -1.55 -3.84
C THR A 180 9.98 -2.21 -3.68
N MET A 181 9.17 -1.76 -2.72
CA MET A 181 7.81 -2.28 -2.50
C MET A 181 6.92 -2.07 -3.73
N LEU A 182 6.91 -0.84 -4.26
CA LEU A 182 6.11 -0.50 -5.44
C LEU A 182 6.61 -1.24 -6.69
N ALA A 183 7.93 -1.44 -6.84
CA ALA A 183 8.49 -2.21 -7.95
C ALA A 183 8.10 -3.69 -7.87
N ASN A 184 8.10 -4.29 -6.67
CA ASN A 184 7.63 -5.67 -6.46
C ASN A 184 6.17 -5.82 -6.89
N TRP A 185 5.31 -4.87 -6.49
CA TRP A 185 3.91 -4.88 -6.92
C TRP A 185 3.75 -4.64 -8.43
N LEU A 186 4.50 -3.70 -9.03
CA LEU A 186 4.46 -3.45 -10.48
C LEU A 186 4.93 -4.67 -11.28
N ALA A 187 5.91 -5.42 -10.78
CA ALA A 187 6.34 -6.68 -11.39
C ALA A 187 5.21 -7.72 -11.37
N ALA A 188 4.46 -7.83 -10.28
CA ALA A 188 3.25 -8.67 -10.19
C ALA A 188 2.14 -8.21 -11.14
N CYS A 189 2.06 -6.91 -11.45
CA CYS A 189 1.16 -6.36 -12.48
C CYS A 189 1.65 -6.60 -13.93
N GLY A 190 2.86 -7.15 -14.14
CA GLY A 190 3.43 -7.42 -15.46
C GLY A 190 4.44 -6.39 -15.93
N LEU A 191 5.06 -5.59 -15.04
CA LEU A 191 6.14 -4.65 -15.34
C LEU A 191 7.44 -5.04 -14.59
N PRO A 192 8.10 -6.16 -14.95
CA PRO A 192 9.32 -6.63 -14.27
C PRO A 192 10.50 -5.65 -14.38
N SER A 193 10.53 -4.79 -15.40
CA SER A 193 11.56 -3.75 -15.55
C SER A 193 11.55 -2.70 -14.42
N ALA A 194 10.48 -2.61 -13.64
CA ALA A 194 10.43 -1.78 -12.44
C ALA A 194 11.48 -2.21 -11.40
N LEU A 195 11.75 -3.53 -11.30
CA LEU A 195 12.76 -4.08 -10.39
C LEU A 195 14.17 -3.61 -10.71
N GLU A 196 14.47 -3.35 -11.98
CA GLU A 196 15.77 -2.85 -12.42
C GLU A 196 16.00 -1.39 -12.03
N LYS A 197 14.91 -0.59 -11.97
CA LYS A 197 14.97 0.84 -11.64
C LYS A 197 14.98 1.10 -10.13
N ALA A 198 14.33 0.23 -9.37
CA ALA A 198 14.09 0.43 -7.93
C ALA A 198 15.39 0.67 -7.11
N PRO A 199 16.52 -0.04 -7.32
CA PRO A 199 17.72 0.15 -6.49
C PRO A 199 18.28 1.58 -6.56
N ALA A 200 18.35 2.18 -7.75
CA ALA A 200 18.85 3.54 -7.91
C ALA A 200 17.95 4.57 -7.24
N LEU A 201 16.63 4.45 -7.46
CA LEU A 201 15.62 5.34 -6.86
C LEU A 201 15.57 5.20 -5.33
N ALA A 202 15.63 3.97 -4.82
CA ALA A 202 15.68 3.71 -3.38
C ALA A 202 16.94 4.34 -2.74
N ALA A 203 18.10 4.26 -3.39
CA ALA A 203 19.34 4.87 -2.90
C ALA A 203 19.28 6.40 -2.83
N GLU A 204 18.59 7.05 -3.79
CA GLU A 204 18.36 8.50 -3.74
C GLU A 204 17.49 8.90 -2.53
N VAL A 205 16.40 8.17 -2.29
CA VAL A 205 15.52 8.43 -1.12
C VAL A 205 16.27 8.17 0.18
N GLU A 206 17.04 7.08 0.26
CA GLU A 206 17.84 6.76 1.45
C GLU A 206 18.88 7.87 1.76
N THR A 207 19.48 8.46 0.74
CA THR A 207 20.38 9.61 0.91
C THR A 207 19.66 10.80 1.52
N ARG A 208 18.45 11.11 1.04
CA ARG A 208 17.61 12.20 1.60
C ARG A 208 17.17 11.88 3.02
N ARG A 209 16.77 10.63 3.30
CA ARG A 209 16.38 10.16 4.62
C ARG A 209 17.49 10.36 5.64
N ARG A 210 18.72 9.92 5.34
CA ARG A 210 19.89 10.10 6.22
C ARG A 210 20.20 11.57 6.46
N SER A 211 20.08 12.42 5.45
CA SER A 211 20.27 13.85 5.61
C SER A 211 19.24 14.50 6.54
N ALA A 212 17.99 14.03 6.48
CA ALA A 212 16.94 14.54 7.37
C ALA A 212 17.18 14.19 8.85
N PHE A 213 17.78 13.01 9.14
CA PHE A 213 18.14 12.61 10.52
C PHE A 213 19.46 13.26 11.01
N ALA A 214 20.36 13.66 10.11
CA ALA A 214 21.63 14.29 10.49
C ALA A 214 21.49 15.76 10.91
N THR A 215 20.31 16.36 10.70
CA THR A 215 20.04 17.80 10.97
C THR A 215 19.26 18.00 12.28
N VAL A 216 18.99 16.94 13.03
CA VAL A 216 18.36 16.95 14.36
C VAL A 216 19.37 16.56 15.43
#